data_25770a7b3e260e9c4b66d4284576be5d
#
_entry.id   25770a7b3e260e9c4b66d4284576be5d
#
_cell.length_a   1.000
_cell.length_b   1.000
_cell.length_c   1.000
_cell.angle_alpha   90.00
_cell.angle_beta   90.00
_cell.angle_gamma   90.00
#
_symmetry.space_group_name_H-M   'P 1'
#
loop_
_entity.id
_entity.type
_entity.pdbx_description
1 polymer ?
#
loop_
_entity_poly.entity_id
_entity_poly.type
_entity_poly.pdbx_seq_one_letter_code
_entity_poly.pdbx_strand_id
1 'polypeptide(L)'
;MADRVSLDRTAQNANPVATTKPLDDQELVVSSSTPKPQTRSLWVAWLYIFDWYPGHYSKEEKKLLRKLVFLKWLDSANINHAYVSGMEEDLKLTGNQPARYSLFGTFYNIGYLIFEIPSMMIISRPHLTRWYLPAMECLWSVTTFVQCKLRNEYDIYGIRFLLGVLETPAATGAIYLLTSWYRSDELFKRAGVWYVSSNIGAMFGGYLQAAAYNNLNGVAGMAGWRWLFIIDGIISLPISIAGFFLFPGLPTSPKVWWLTDAEQKLAQARMRDDGVKESKRIGKRMLKRVFTHWHFYLAVFTYVFFQCTSYVAGQMALWLKHEATLHGTYTVAEINVIPTGVQAISIVAGVVATSLCMIYPIWAVMCVVAGILFFANVCLLIWDIPTGLHFAAYYMLGLTSCFTPIFFPWINMIMKDDNEARAFTTGAMMTCGWIFFSFYPITVFPKLEAPKWRKGFTVNTTFVAIWWTLFMLGQYLWRRDIKKGKYKTTETDSSSVQDIKGDDMMHVEVSSEKDTKV
;
A
#
# COMPACT_ATOMS: atom_id res chain seq x y z
N MET A 1 -49.79 51.79 41.91
CA MET A 1 -49.83 53.11 41.25
C MET A 1 -49.19 52.81 39.90
N ALA A 2 -49.95 52.51 38.87
CA ALA A 2 -50.62 53.44 37.96
C ALA A 2 -49.50 54.20 37.17
N ASP A 3 -49.41 54.15 35.83
CA ASP A 3 -50.46 54.17 34.82
C ASP A 3 -49.94 53.76 33.46
N ARG A 4 -50.86 53.23 32.68
CA ARG A 4 -50.84 53.07 31.24
C ARG A 4 -50.83 54.41 30.54
N VAL A 5 -50.31 54.48 29.28
CA VAL A 5 -50.94 55.17 28.13
C VAL A 5 -50.14 54.73 26.87
N SER A 6 -50.69 54.17 26.01
CA SER A 6 -51.16 53.89 24.66
C SER A 6 -51.03 55.06 23.66
N LEU A 7 -51.04 54.60 22.36
CA LEU A 7 -51.30 55.33 21.10
C LEU A 7 -50.05 55.85 20.36
N ASP A 8 -49.93 55.87 19.08
CA ASP A 8 -50.59 55.21 17.92
C ASP A 8 -49.81 55.75 16.68
N ARG A 9 -49.73 54.92 15.67
CA ARG A 9 -49.59 55.22 14.21
C ARG A 9 -48.77 56.44 13.74
N THR A 10 -47.72 56.14 12.96
CA THR A 10 -47.70 56.62 11.55
C THR A 10 -46.77 55.71 10.71
N ALA A 11 -47.37 55.09 9.73
CA ALA A 11 -46.70 54.42 8.61
C ALA A 11 -46.10 55.47 7.66
N GLN A 12 -44.96 55.17 7.05
CA GLN A 12 -44.78 55.12 5.59
C GLN A 12 -43.29 55.16 5.19
N ASN A 13 -43.00 54.20 4.26
CA ASN A 13 -41.90 54.26 3.31
C ASN A 13 -40.45 54.09 3.81
N ALA A 14 -40.04 52.82 3.91
CA ALA A 14 -38.66 52.44 3.66
C ALA A 14 -38.67 51.30 2.64
N ASN A 15 -37.97 51.48 1.52
CA ASN A 15 -37.73 50.52 0.44
C ASN A 15 -37.24 49.18 1.01
N PRO A 16 -37.66 48.01 0.44
CA PRO A 16 -37.13 46.74 0.85
C PRO A 16 -35.66 46.65 0.44
N VAL A 17 -34.78 46.66 1.45
CA VAL A 17 -33.42 46.19 1.29
C VAL A 17 -33.51 44.77 0.79
N ALA A 18 -32.98 44.54 -0.40
CA ALA A 18 -32.85 43.21 -0.99
C ALA A 18 -32.06 42.32 -0.01
N THR A 19 -32.79 41.52 0.74
CA THR A 19 -32.27 40.38 1.43
C THR A 19 -31.73 39.43 0.36
N THR A 20 -30.42 39.48 0.13
CA THR A 20 -29.71 38.39 -0.55
C THR A 20 -30.04 37.10 0.20
N LYS A 21 -30.88 36.27 -0.37
CA LYS A 21 -31.07 34.88 0.05
C LYS A 21 -29.69 34.27 0.19
N PRO A 22 -29.43 33.55 1.28
CA PRO A 22 -28.26 32.67 1.35
C PRO A 22 -28.37 31.74 0.13
N LEU A 23 -27.27 31.55 -0.60
CA LEU A 23 -27.15 30.56 -1.65
C LEU A 23 -27.44 29.21 -0.98
N ASP A 24 -28.70 28.83 -1.18
CA ASP A 24 -29.30 27.62 -0.67
C ASP A 24 -28.49 26.41 -1.04
N ASP A 25 -28.35 25.56 -0.06
CA ASP A 25 -28.23 24.12 -0.10
C ASP A 25 -28.92 23.55 -1.37
N GLN A 26 -28.30 23.68 -2.52
CA GLN A 26 -28.50 22.74 -3.58
C GLN A 26 -28.04 21.43 -2.96
N GLU A 27 -28.98 20.58 -2.61
CA GLU A 27 -28.76 19.19 -2.24
C GLU A 27 -27.75 18.63 -3.23
N LEU A 28 -26.51 18.49 -2.78
CA LEU A 28 -25.49 17.78 -3.52
C LEU A 28 -26.02 16.36 -3.63
N VAL A 29 -26.64 16.05 -4.78
CA VAL A 29 -27.16 14.72 -5.07
C VAL A 29 -25.97 13.78 -5.15
N VAL A 30 -25.58 13.28 -4.00
CA VAL A 30 -24.69 12.15 -3.90
C VAL A 30 -25.51 10.94 -4.30
N SER A 31 -25.16 10.30 -5.40
CA SER A 31 -25.83 9.11 -5.89
C SER A 31 -25.74 8.00 -4.84
N SER A 32 -26.79 7.88 -4.03
CA SER A 32 -26.89 6.86 -2.96
C SER A 32 -27.32 5.48 -3.47
N SER A 33 -27.57 5.35 -4.77
CA SER A 33 -27.93 4.06 -5.37
C SER A 33 -26.66 3.30 -5.78
N THR A 34 -26.20 2.39 -4.91
CA THR A 34 -25.35 1.29 -5.37
C THR A 34 -26.14 0.50 -6.43
N PRO A 35 -25.65 0.44 -7.68
CA PRO A 35 -26.31 -0.41 -8.67
C PRO A 35 -26.12 -1.86 -8.19
N LYS A 36 -27.24 -2.61 -8.17
CA LYS A 36 -27.16 -4.07 -8.05
C LYS A 36 -26.14 -4.60 -9.04
N PRO A 37 -25.22 -5.48 -8.66
CA PRO A 37 -24.31 -6.10 -9.59
C PRO A 37 -25.15 -6.78 -10.68
N GLN A 38 -25.17 -6.20 -11.87
CA GLN A 38 -25.71 -6.92 -13.02
C GLN A 38 -24.80 -8.12 -13.20
N THR A 39 -25.37 -9.32 -13.23
CA THR A 39 -24.72 -10.57 -13.62
C THR A 39 -24.18 -10.40 -15.05
N ARG A 40 -23.01 -9.81 -15.17
CA ARG A 40 -22.34 -9.64 -16.46
C ARG A 40 -21.58 -10.91 -16.76
N SER A 41 -21.68 -11.37 -18.01
CA SER A 41 -20.88 -12.46 -18.54
C SER A 41 -19.41 -12.33 -18.13
N LEU A 42 -18.76 -13.42 -17.72
CA LEU A 42 -17.35 -13.48 -17.32
C LEU A 42 -16.41 -12.80 -18.33
N TRP A 43 -16.76 -12.80 -19.61
CA TRP A 43 -16.04 -12.10 -20.68
C TRP A 43 -16.04 -10.58 -20.55
N VAL A 44 -17.12 -10.00 -20.02
CA VAL A 44 -17.24 -8.55 -19.79
C VAL A 44 -16.49 -8.15 -18.51
N ALA A 45 -16.24 -9.08 -17.60
CA ALA A 45 -15.53 -8.84 -16.36
C ALA A 45 -14.10 -8.33 -16.59
N TRP A 46 -13.41 -8.79 -17.63
CA TRP A 46 -12.07 -8.28 -17.98
C TRP A 46 -12.05 -6.80 -18.33
N LEU A 47 -13.14 -6.24 -18.85
CA LEU A 47 -13.24 -4.80 -19.11
C LEU A 47 -13.26 -3.96 -17.83
N TYR A 48 -13.65 -4.56 -16.69
CA TYR A 48 -13.60 -3.88 -15.39
C TYR A 48 -12.18 -3.54 -14.92
N ILE A 49 -11.16 -4.20 -15.42
CA ILE A 49 -9.75 -3.86 -15.15
C ILE A 49 -9.49 -2.41 -15.58
N PHE A 50 -10.10 -1.99 -16.69
CA PHE A 50 -9.92 -0.67 -17.29
C PHE A 50 -10.98 0.35 -16.86
N ASP A 51 -12.08 -0.07 -16.19
CA ASP A 51 -13.11 0.84 -15.72
C ASP A 51 -12.75 1.44 -14.34
N TRP A 52 -12.12 2.62 -14.38
CA TRP A 52 -11.71 3.39 -13.20
C TRP A 52 -12.80 4.28 -12.63
N TYR A 53 -13.85 4.52 -13.40
CA TYR A 53 -14.93 5.45 -13.09
C TYR A 53 -16.28 4.81 -13.39
N PRO A 54 -16.84 4.06 -12.40
CA PRO A 54 -18.13 3.40 -12.58
C PRO A 54 -19.22 4.28 -13.17
N GLY A 55 -20.08 3.70 -14.01
CA GLY A 55 -21.10 4.45 -14.78
C GLY A 55 -22.08 5.25 -13.92
N HIS A 56 -22.33 4.80 -12.69
CA HIS A 56 -23.24 5.42 -11.73
C HIS A 56 -22.71 6.70 -11.07
N TYR A 57 -21.41 7.01 -11.21
CA TYR A 57 -20.85 8.22 -10.62
C TYR A 57 -21.28 9.47 -11.41
N SER A 58 -21.56 10.55 -10.69
CA SER A 58 -21.88 11.86 -11.29
C SER A 58 -20.68 12.40 -12.09
N LYS A 59 -20.94 13.32 -13.00
CA LYS A 59 -19.87 13.98 -13.77
C LYS A 59 -18.89 14.72 -12.86
N GLU A 60 -19.38 15.28 -11.77
CA GLU A 60 -18.59 16.01 -10.78
C GLU A 60 -17.71 15.08 -9.95
N GLU A 61 -18.24 13.93 -9.52
CA GLU A 61 -17.45 12.89 -8.83
C GLU A 61 -16.33 12.37 -9.73
N LYS A 62 -16.61 12.08 -11.00
CA LYS A 62 -15.59 11.65 -11.97
C LYS A 62 -14.51 12.70 -12.18
N LYS A 63 -14.90 14.00 -12.21
CA LYS A 63 -13.96 15.12 -12.32
C LYS A 63 -13.07 15.24 -11.09
N LEU A 64 -13.64 15.13 -9.88
CA LEU A 64 -12.90 15.13 -8.62
C LEU A 64 -11.89 13.99 -8.59
N LEU A 65 -12.33 12.77 -8.86
CA LEU A 65 -11.49 11.56 -8.82
C LEU A 65 -10.33 11.61 -9.83
N ARG A 66 -10.51 12.21 -11.01
CA ARG A 66 -9.42 12.42 -11.99
C ARG A 66 -8.32 13.34 -11.47
N LYS A 67 -8.69 14.35 -10.67
CA LYS A 67 -7.72 15.28 -10.07
C LYS A 67 -6.93 14.65 -8.92
N LEU A 68 -7.46 13.61 -8.27
CA LEU A 68 -6.91 12.95 -7.09
C LEU A 68 -5.95 11.78 -7.40
N VAL A 69 -5.31 11.76 -8.57
CA VAL A 69 -4.33 10.71 -8.92
C VAL A 69 -3.01 11.04 -8.23
N PHE A 70 -2.65 10.23 -7.23
CA PHE A 70 -1.37 10.33 -6.51
C PHE A 70 -0.40 9.26 -7.00
N LEU A 71 0.70 9.69 -7.62
CA LEU A 71 1.80 8.84 -8.03
C LEU A 71 3.03 9.21 -7.21
N LYS A 72 3.53 8.25 -6.44
CA LYS A 72 4.80 8.42 -5.71
C LYS A 72 5.47 7.08 -5.45
N TRP A 73 6.76 7.01 -5.74
CA TRP A 73 7.77 6.04 -5.25
C TRP A 73 8.89 5.84 -6.28
N LEU A 74 10.07 6.43 -6.01
CA LEU A 74 11.26 6.14 -6.84
C LEU A 74 12.44 5.56 -6.04
N ASP A 75 12.43 5.67 -4.71
CA ASP A 75 13.68 5.83 -3.94
C ASP A 75 14.10 4.64 -3.05
N SER A 76 13.22 3.66 -2.76
CA SER A 76 13.47 2.71 -1.66
C SER A 76 14.49 1.59 -1.97
N ALA A 77 14.77 1.29 -3.23
CA ALA A 77 15.60 0.14 -3.63
C ALA A 77 17.09 0.46 -3.87
N ASN A 78 17.48 1.74 -3.88
CA ASN A 78 18.77 2.21 -4.39
C ASN A 78 20.00 1.66 -3.67
N ILE A 79 19.94 1.37 -2.37
CA ILE A 79 21.09 0.84 -1.63
C ILE A 79 21.51 -0.56 -2.11
N ASN A 80 20.54 -1.39 -2.50
CA ASN A 80 20.83 -2.74 -2.98
C ASN A 80 21.55 -2.66 -4.32
N HIS A 81 21.12 -1.76 -5.20
CA HIS A 81 21.76 -1.52 -6.49
C HIS A 81 23.18 -0.94 -6.33
N ALA A 82 23.36 0.03 -5.43
CA ALA A 82 24.67 0.60 -5.12
C ALA A 82 25.62 -0.46 -4.55
N TYR A 83 25.15 -1.31 -3.63
CA TYR A 83 25.95 -2.34 -2.99
C TYR A 83 26.51 -3.36 -4.00
N VAL A 84 25.67 -3.84 -4.92
CA VAL A 84 26.11 -4.81 -5.95
C VAL A 84 26.94 -4.17 -7.06
N SER A 85 27.00 -2.84 -7.13
CA SER A 85 27.70 -2.06 -8.19
C SER A 85 29.01 -1.42 -7.72
N GLY A 86 29.68 -2.03 -6.73
CA GLY A 86 31.03 -1.63 -6.33
C GLY A 86 31.11 -0.78 -5.06
N MET A 87 29.99 -0.49 -4.37
CA MET A 87 30.00 0.20 -3.08
C MET A 87 30.68 -0.64 -1.99
N GLU A 88 30.55 -1.96 -2.04
CA GLU A 88 31.20 -2.89 -1.11
C GLU A 88 32.71 -2.79 -1.18
N GLU A 89 33.25 -2.76 -2.38
CA GLU A 89 34.69 -2.68 -2.67
C GLU A 89 35.25 -1.28 -2.38
N ASP A 90 34.56 -0.22 -2.82
CA ASP A 90 34.99 1.18 -2.66
C ASP A 90 35.06 1.59 -1.17
N LEU A 91 34.12 1.16 -0.35
CA LEU A 91 34.08 1.46 1.08
C LEU A 91 34.78 0.38 1.95
N LYS A 92 35.46 -0.60 1.33
CA LYS A 92 36.19 -1.69 2.00
C LYS A 92 35.34 -2.42 3.04
N LEU A 93 34.08 -2.70 2.68
CA LEU A 93 33.12 -3.39 3.55
C LEU A 93 33.40 -4.91 3.60
N THR A 94 34.32 -5.41 2.79
CA THR A 94 34.81 -6.79 2.72
C THR A 94 35.65 -7.08 3.96
N GLY A 95 35.04 -7.48 5.04
CA GLY A 95 35.69 -7.93 6.26
C GLY A 95 34.91 -9.10 6.89
N ASN A 96 35.54 -9.80 7.85
CA ASN A 96 35.01 -11.00 8.51
C ASN A 96 33.67 -10.84 9.26
N GLN A 97 32.85 -9.83 8.95
CA GLN A 97 31.55 -9.58 9.58
C GLN A 97 30.41 -9.54 8.56
N PRO A 98 29.81 -10.68 8.22
CA PRO A 98 28.75 -10.79 7.21
C PRO A 98 27.45 -10.08 7.59
N ALA A 99 27.31 -9.68 8.85
CA ALA A 99 26.12 -8.98 9.34
C ALA A 99 26.03 -7.50 8.91
N ARG A 100 27.12 -6.88 8.43
CA ARG A 100 27.19 -5.44 8.15
C ARG A 100 26.15 -4.97 7.12
N TYR A 101 25.99 -5.71 6.03
CA TYR A 101 24.99 -5.37 5.02
C TYR A 101 23.54 -5.42 5.57
N SER A 102 23.24 -6.47 6.36
CA SER A 102 21.92 -6.60 6.98
C SER A 102 21.64 -5.48 7.99
N LEU A 103 22.68 -4.96 8.65
CA LEU A 103 22.56 -3.83 9.57
C LEU A 103 22.12 -2.53 8.87
N PHE A 104 22.44 -2.32 7.58
CA PHE A 104 21.96 -1.15 6.85
C PHE A 104 20.43 -1.10 6.80
N GLY A 105 19.80 -2.27 6.56
CA GLY A 105 18.35 -2.40 6.63
C GLY A 105 17.81 -2.29 8.05
N THR A 106 18.53 -2.85 9.04
CA THR A 106 18.12 -2.81 10.45
C THR A 106 18.10 -1.39 10.99
N PHE A 107 19.13 -0.58 10.75
CA PHE A 107 19.16 0.83 11.18
C PHE A 107 18.06 1.67 10.54
N TYR A 108 17.78 1.44 9.25
CA TYR A 108 16.66 2.05 8.55
C TYR A 108 15.32 1.70 9.22
N ASN A 109 15.09 0.41 9.49
CA ASN A 109 13.86 -0.07 10.11
C ASN A 109 13.69 0.44 11.54
N ILE A 110 14.77 0.57 12.32
CA ILE A 110 14.72 1.16 13.68
C ILE A 110 14.26 2.61 13.61
N GLY A 111 14.84 3.42 12.70
CA GLY A 111 14.40 4.80 12.49
C GLY A 111 12.93 4.88 12.11
N TYR A 112 12.51 4.03 11.18
CA TYR A 112 11.13 3.92 10.71
C TYR A 112 10.16 3.61 11.86
N LEU A 113 10.45 2.59 12.66
CA LEU A 113 9.60 2.13 13.77
C LEU A 113 9.42 3.17 14.88
N ILE A 114 10.50 3.85 15.27
CA ILE A 114 10.45 4.85 16.34
C ILE A 114 9.55 6.03 15.94
N PHE A 115 9.59 6.44 14.68
CA PHE A 115 8.87 7.61 14.20
C PHE A 115 7.51 7.29 13.58
N GLU A 116 7.11 6.03 13.40
CA GLU A 116 5.84 5.67 12.78
C GLU A 116 4.63 6.22 13.55
N ILE A 117 4.57 5.99 14.87
CA ILE A 117 3.47 6.49 15.70
C ILE A 117 3.46 8.02 15.78
N PRO A 118 4.57 8.73 16.09
CA PRO A 118 4.61 10.19 16.06
C PRO A 118 4.21 10.78 14.71
N SER A 119 4.69 10.20 13.62
CA SER A 119 4.38 10.63 12.26
C SER A 119 2.88 10.53 11.95
N MET A 120 2.25 9.41 12.29
CA MET A 120 0.81 9.20 12.11
C MET A 120 -0.02 10.18 12.95
N MET A 121 0.42 10.51 14.16
CA MET A 121 -0.22 11.54 15.00
C MET A 121 -0.18 12.92 14.33
N ILE A 122 0.91 13.26 13.64
CA ILE A 122 1.03 14.51 12.89
C ILE A 122 0.13 14.49 11.66
N ILE A 123 0.14 13.40 10.89
CA ILE A 123 -0.68 13.22 9.67
C ILE A 123 -2.17 13.27 9.98
N SER A 124 -2.61 12.83 11.15
CA SER A 124 -4.02 12.90 11.55
C SER A 124 -4.54 14.32 11.76
N ARG A 125 -3.64 15.34 11.83
CA ARG A 125 -4.00 16.75 12.02
C ARG A 125 -4.14 17.48 10.69
N PRO A 126 -5.36 17.92 10.28
CA PRO A 126 -5.61 18.48 8.95
C PRO A 126 -4.73 19.66 8.57
N HIS A 127 -4.41 20.55 9.54
CA HIS A 127 -3.56 21.72 9.27
C HIS A 127 -2.11 21.37 8.99
N LEU A 128 -1.59 20.29 9.61
CA LEU A 128 -0.19 19.89 9.49
C LEU A 128 0.03 18.96 8.30
N THR A 129 -0.89 18.07 7.99
CA THR A 129 -0.76 17.02 6.96
C THR A 129 -0.31 17.58 5.63
N ARG A 130 -0.88 18.72 5.21
CA ARG A 130 -0.57 19.36 3.93
C ARG A 130 0.90 19.75 3.78
N TRP A 131 1.54 20.17 4.86
CA TRP A 131 2.92 20.64 4.87
C TRP A 131 3.91 19.58 5.28
N TYR A 132 3.50 18.71 6.20
CA TYR A 132 4.35 17.69 6.80
C TYR A 132 4.86 16.68 5.79
N LEU A 133 3.98 16.11 4.95
CA LEU A 133 4.39 15.11 3.96
C LEU A 133 5.39 15.66 2.94
N PRO A 134 5.13 16.79 2.23
CA PRO A 134 6.12 17.35 1.32
C PRO A 134 7.42 17.76 2.00
N ALA A 135 7.36 18.22 3.27
CA ALA A 135 8.57 18.57 4.00
C ALA A 135 9.45 17.34 4.28
N MET A 136 8.85 16.23 4.72
CA MET A 136 9.57 14.98 4.92
C MET A 136 10.15 14.43 3.63
N GLU A 137 9.43 14.57 2.50
CA GLU A 137 9.93 14.20 1.17
C GLU A 137 11.13 15.03 0.72
N CYS A 138 11.11 16.34 0.94
CA CYS A 138 12.26 17.19 0.63
C CYS A 138 13.47 16.81 1.48
N LEU A 139 13.29 16.61 2.79
CA LEU A 139 14.38 16.20 3.68
C LEU A 139 14.94 14.82 3.29
N TRP A 140 14.08 13.89 2.92
CA TRP A 140 14.45 12.58 2.42
C TRP A 140 15.27 12.70 1.11
N SER A 141 14.77 13.45 0.11
CA SER A 141 15.48 13.66 -1.16
C SER A 141 16.88 14.28 -0.95
N VAL A 142 16.99 15.25 -0.05
CA VAL A 142 18.31 15.83 0.33
C VAL A 142 19.20 14.78 1.00
N THR A 143 18.66 13.95 1.89
CA THR A 143 19.42 12.90 2.57
C THR A 143 19.88 11.84 1.58
N THR A 144 19.05 11.48 0.60
CA THR A 144 19.43 10.56 -0.49
C THR A 144 20.57 11.15 -1.31
N PHE A 145 20.48 12.42 -1.69
CA PHE A 145 21.59 13.09 -2.39
C PHE A 145 22.89 13.07 -1.58
N VAL A 146 22.85 13.29 -0.27
CA VAL A 146 24.03 13.28 0.61
C VAL A 146 24.71 11.91 0.66
N GLN A 147 24.02 10.80 0.35
CA GLN A 147 24.62 9.46 0.31
C GLN A 147 25.79 9.33 -0.68
N CYS A 148 25.89 10.19 -1.69
CA CYS A 148 27.07 10.22 -2.58
C CYS A 148 28.39 10.52 -1.84
N LYS A 149 28.33 11.09 -0.64
CA LYS A 149 29.49 11.46 0.19
C LYS A 149 29.88 10.43 1.25
N LEU A 150 29.22 9.28 1.29
CA LEU A 150 29.54 8.19 2.23
C LEU A 150 31.03 7.79 2.14
N ARG A 151 31.66 7.63 3.31
CA ARG A 151 33.08 7.30 3.44
C ARG A 151 33.33 6.00 4.21
N ASN A 152 32.47 5.67 5.15
CA ASN A 152 32.61 4.51 6.02
C ASN A 152 31.26 3.90 6.40
N GLU A 153 31.28 2.75 7.06
CA GLU A 153 30.06 2.03 7.48
C GLU A 153 29.22 2.80 8.51
N TYR A 154 29.84 3.59 9.40
CA TYR A 154 29.12 4.36 10.42
C TYR A 154 28.31 5.48 9.80
N ASP A 155 28.83 6.10 8.73
CA ASP A 155 28.08 7.10 7.94
C ASP A 155 26.83 6.46 7.35
N ILE A 156 26.92 5.20 6.86
CA ILE A 156 25.80 4.47 6.29
C ILE A 156 24.74 4.20 7.38
N TYR A 157 25.13 3.73 8.56
CA TYR A 157 24.19 3.48 9.65
C TYR A 157 23.44 4.75 10.05
N GLY A 158 24.15 5.88 10.22
CA GLY A 158 23.55 7.16 10.58
C GLY A 158 22.56 7.66 9.53
N ILE A 159 22.97 7.65 8.26
CA ILE A 159 22.09 8.09 7.16
C ILE A 159 20.93 7.15 6.96
N ARG A 160 21.12 5.84 7.11
CA ARG A 160 20.04 4.84 7.03
C ARG A 160 18.99 5.03 8.13
N PHE A 161 19.42 5.28 9.37
CA PHE A 161 18.51 5.62 10.46
C PHE A 161 17.71 6.88 10.15
N LEU A 162 18.38 7.96 9.70
CA LEU A 162 17.72 9.21 9.34
C LEU A 162 16.73 9.04 8.18
N LEU A 163 17.08 8.27 7.15
CA LEU A 163 16.17 7.93 6.05
C LEU A 163 14.94 7.20 6.57
N GLY A 164 15.11 6.21 7.48
CA GLY A 164 13.99 5.50 8.10
C GLY A 164 13.02 6.46 8.80
N VAL A 165 13.54 7.45 9.54
CA VAL A 165 12.73 8.50 10.18
C VAL A 165 11.97 9.34 9.16
N LEU A 166 12.63 9.79 8.10
CA LEU A 166 12.06 10.71 7.12
C LEU A 166 11.06 10.03 6.17
N GLU A 167 11.27 8.76 5.85
CA GLU A 167 10.43 7.98 4.93
C GLU A 167 9.17 7.41 5.61
N THR A 168 9.14 7.36 6.95
CA THR A 168 8.01 6.83 7.73
C THR A 168 6.63 7.33 7.27
N PRO A 169 6.39 8.64 7.04
CA PRO A 169 5.07 9.13 6.64
C PRO A 169 4.66 8.73 5.22
N ALA A 170 5.58 8.24 4.41
CA ALA A 170 5.31 7.97 3.00
C ALA A 170 4.34 6.79 2.82
N ALA A 171 4.58 5.65 3.48
CA ALA A 171 3.76 4.45 3.32
C ALA A 171 2.45 4.52 4.09
N THR A 172 2.53 4.71 5.39
CA THR A 172 1.36 4.73 6.28
C THR A 172 0.48 5.95 6.04
N GLY A 173 1.11 7.11 5.79
CA GLY A 173 0.42 8.34 5.45
C GLY A 173 -0.30 8.26 4.11
N ALA A 174 0.30 7.63 3.09
CA ALA A 174 -0.36 7.45 1.79
C ALA A 174 -1.62 6.58 1.91
N ILE A 175 -1.55 5.47 2.65
CA ILE A 175 -2.72 4.61 2.91
C ILE A 175 -3.80 5.40 3.67
N TYR A 176 -3.42 6.14 4.71
CA TYR A 176 -4.35 6.96 5.47
C TYR A 176 -5.04 8.03 4.61
N LEU A 177 -4.29 8.67 3.70
CA LEU A 177 -4.85 9.62 2.74
C LEU A 177 -5.79 8.97 1.74
N LEU A 178 -5.39 7.84 1.15
CA LEU A 178 -6.25 7.10 0.23
C LEU A 178 -7.59 6.75 0.90
N THR A 179 -7.57 6.25 2.13
CA THR A 179 -8.79 5.94 2.89
C THR A 179 -9.59 7.17 3.29
N SER A 180 -9.00 8.37 3.26
CA SER A 180 -9.68 9.63 3.59
C SER A 180 -10.34 10.31 2.38
N TRP A 181 -9.91 9.97 1.16
CA TRP A 181 -10.41 10.57 -0.10
C TRP A 181 -11.29 9.63 -0.92
N TYR A 182 -11.10 8.30 -0.78
CA TYR A 182 -11.75 7.29 -1.60
C TYR A 182 -12.67 6.39 -0.81
N ARG A 183 -13.81 6.03 -1.39
CA ARG A 183 -14.76 5.07 -0.82
C ARG A 183 -14.19 3.66 -0.78
N SER A 184 -14.74 2.82 0.06
CA SER A 184 -14.29 1.43 0.26
C SER A 184 -14.28 0.60 -1.03
N ASP A 185 -15.25 0.81 -1.93
CA ASP A 185 -15.35 0.14 -3.23
C ASP A 185 -14.31 0.62 -4.25
N GLU A 186 -13.81 1.84 -4.12
CA GLU A 186 -12.77 2.41 -4.98
C GLU A 186 -11.35 2.07 -4.51
N LEU A 187 -11.21 1.72 -3.24
CA LEU A 187 -9.92 1.67 -2.54
C LEU A 187 -8.99 0.59 -3.09
N PHE A 188 -9.51 -0.60 -3.44
CA PHE A 188 -8.70 -1.73 -3.93
C PHE A 188 -7.89 -1.37 -5.18
N LYS A 189 -8.53 -0.81 -6.20
CA LYS A 189 -7.86 -0.42 -7.44
C LYS A 189 -6.80 0.66 -7.21
N ARG A 190 -7.12 1.67 -6.38
CA ARG A 190 -6.22 2.79 -6.11
C ARG A 190 -5.05 2.41 -5.22
N ALA A 191 -5.29 1.57 -4.22
CA ALA A 191 -4.22 0.96 -3.44
C ALA A 191 -3.32 0.09 -4.33
N GLY A 192 -3.90 -0.67 -5.27
CA GLY A 192 -3.15 -1.44 -6.27
C GLY A 192 -2.20 -0.58 -7.09
N VAL A 193 -2.69 0.55 -7.64
CA VAL A 193 -1.84 1.50 -8.39
C VAL A 193 -0.74 2.09 -7.53
N TRP A 194 -1.06 2.44 -6.28
CA TRP A 194 -0.07 2.96 -5.36
C TRP A 194 1.06 1.94 -5.10
N TYR A 195 0.73 0.65 -4.88
CA TYR A 195 1.73 -0.40 -4.75
C TYR A 195 2.52 -0.67 -6.04
N VAL A 196 1.86 -0.60 -7.19
CA VAL A 196 2.51 -0.76 -8.50
C VAL A 196 3.55 0.34 -8.74
N SER A 197 3.28 1.58 -8.32
CA SER A 197 4.24 2.67 -8.46
C SER A 197 5.56 2.42 -7.71
N SER A 198 5.52 1.73 -6.57
CA SER A 198 6.71 1.29 -5.84
C SER A 198 7.58 0.32 -6.67
N ASN A 199 6.95 -0.66 -7.33
CA ASN A 199 7.67 -1.59 -8.20
C ASN A 199 8.25 -0.92 -9.45
N ILE A 200 7.54 0.07 -10.02
CA ILE A 200 8.05 0.90 -11.13
C ILE A 200 9.29 1.66 -10.68
N GLY A 201 9.25 2.26 -9.49
CA GLY A 201 10.40 2.95 -8.91
C GLY A 201 11.60 2.03 -8.72
N ALA A 202 11.40 0.83 -8.14
CA ALA A 202 12.46 -0.15 -7.96
C ALA A 202 13.06 -0.64 -9.29
N MET A 203 12.21 -0.85 -10.30
CA MET A 203 12.66 -1.23 -11.65
C MET A 203 13.49 -0.11 -12.30
N PHE A 204 13.01 1.14 -12.19
CA PHE A 204 13.72 2.31 -12.70
C PHE A 204 15.09 2.48 -12.03
N GLY A 205 15.19 2.27 -10.71
CA GLY A 205 16.43 2.28 -9.95
C GLY A 205 17.47 1.29 -10.50
N GLY A 206 17.06 0.08 -10.89
CA GLY A 206 17.96 -0.91 -11.50
C GLY A 206 18.54 -0.47 -12.84
N TYR A 207 17.69 0.06 -13.73
CA TYR A 207 18.16 0.62 -15.02
C TYR A 207 19.03 1.86 -14.83
N LEU A 208 18.65 2.73 -13.90
CA LEU A 208 19.42 3.94 -13.60
C LEU A 208 20.81 3.59 -13.09
N GLN A 209 20.95 2.59 -12.21
CA GLN A 209 22.24 2.12 -11.72
C GLN A 209 23.09 1.51 -12.83
N ALA A 210 22.50 0.69 -13.69
CA ALA A 210 23.22 0.12 -14.83
C ALA A 210 23.73 1.22 -15.77
N ALA A 211 22.92 2.22 -16.08
CA ALA A 211 23.31 3.37 -16.89
C ALA A 211 24.39 4.22 -16.22
N ALA A 212 24.27 4.50 -14.92
CA ALA A 212 25.26 5.25 -14.16
C ALA A 212 26.60 4.51 -14.11
N TYR A 213 26.59 3.20 -13.87
CA TYR A 213 27.80 2.40 -13.83
C TYR A 213 28.52 2.37 -15.20
N ASN A 214 27.79 2.14 -16.28
CA ASN A 214 28.39 2.02 -17.61
C ASN A 214 28.92 3.34 -18.17
N ASN A 215 28.27 4.48 -17.86
CA ASN A 215 28.60 5.75 -18.51
C ASN A 215 29.31 6.76 -17.59
N LEU A 216 29.17 6.64 -16.28
CA LEU A 216 29.62 7.65 -15.32
C LEU A 216 30.64 7.10 -14.31
N ASN A 217 31.02 5.82 -14.39
CA ASN A 217 32.04 5.25 -13.50
C ASN A 217 33.39 5.88 -13.78
N GLY A 218 34.02 6.46 -12.75
CA GLY A 218 35.29 7.20 -12.87
C GLY A 218 35.14 8.66 -13.28
N VAL A 219 33.98 9.12 -13.73
CA VAL A 219 33.74 10.52 -14.07
C VAL A 219 33.83 11.38 -12.80
N ALA A 220 34.58 12.49 -12.88
CA ALA A 220 34.90 13.37 -11.75
C ALA A 220 35.55 12.63 -10.55
N GLY A 221 36.26 11.52 -10.81
CA GLY A 221 36.93 10.72 -9.78
C GLY A 221 35.99 9.96 -8.85
N MET A 222 34.70 9.80 -9.22
CA MET A 222 33.69 9.13 -8.41
C MET A 222 33.33 7.77 -8.97
N ALA A 223 33.08 6.80 -8.07
CA ALA A 223 32.59 5.49 -8.44
C ALA A 223 31.12 5.57 -8.97
N GLY A 224 30.77 4.68 -9.90
CA GLY A 224 29.46 4.68 -10.57
C GLY A 224 28.26 4.60 -9.63
N TRP A 225 28.37 3.91 -8.47
CA TRP A 225 27.31 3.83 -7.48
C TRP A 225 26.99 5.18 -6.81
N ARG A 226 27.95 6.13 -6.73
CA ARG A 226 27.72 7.47 -6.17
C ARG A 226 26.85 8.32 -7.07
N TRP A 227 26.97 8.14 -8.39
CA TRP A 227 26.15 8.82 -9.38
C TRP A 227 24.66 8.42 -9.29
N LEU A 228 24.34 7.19 -8.87
CA LEU A 228 22.95 6.80 -8.62
C LEU A 228 22.27 7.76 -7.65
N PHE A 229 22.89 8.00 -6.49
CA PHE A 229 22.33 8.87 -5.46
C PHE A 229 22.25 10.35 -5.88
N ILE A 230 23.22 10.80 -6.70
CA ILE A 230 23.21 12.17 -7.25
C ILE A 230 22.01 12.34 -8.19
N ILE A 231 21.85 11.44 -9.15
CA ILE A 231 20.77 11.53 -10.15
C ILE A 231 19.41 11.39 -9.49
N ASP A 232 19.30 10.46 -8.56
CA ASP A 232 18.05 10.25 -7.82
C ASP A 232 17.65 11.49 -7.01
N GLY A 233 18.59 12.10 -6.28
CA GLY A 233 18.35 13.36 -5.57
C GLY A 233 17.99 14.53 -6.50
N ILE A 234 18.59 14.61 -7.69
CA ILE A 234 18.25 15.64 -8.71
C ILE A 234 16.81 15.44 -9.24
N ILE A 235 16.36 14.20 -9.38
CA ILE A 235 15.00 13.91 -9.86
C ILE A 235 13.97 14.10 -8.73
N SER A 236 14.24 13.59 -7.54
CA SER A 236 13.27 13.55 -6.43
C SER A 236 13.04 14.91 -5.78
N LEU A 237 14.08 15.75 -5.66
CA LEU A 237 13.97 17.04 -4.98
C LEU A 237 12.99 18.02 -5.66
N PRO A 238 13.02 18.25 -6.99
CA PRO A 238 12.03 19.10 -7.65
C PRO A 238 10.58 18.59 -7.49
N ILE A 239 10.39 17.26 -7.52
CA ILE A 239 9.08 16.62 -7.35
C ILE A 239 8.57 16.87 -5.92
N SER A 240 9.43 16.73 -4.92
CA SER A 240 9.10 16.98 -3.52
C SER A 240 8.75 18.46 -3.27
N ILE A 241 9.48 19.38 -3.88
CA ILE A 241 9.17 20.83 -3.82
C ILE A 241 7.81 21.11 -4.48
N ALA A 242 7.52 20.51 -5.64
CA ALA A 242 6.20 20.62 -6.27
C ALA A 242 5.08 20.09 -5.38
N GLY A 243 5.37 19.12 -4.51
CA GLY A 243 4.45 18.59 -3.50
C GLY A 243 3.85 19.67 -2.59
N PHE A 244 4.60 20.70 -2.19
CA PHE A 244 4.09 21.81 -1.38
C PHE A 244 2.95 22.57 -2.05
N PHE A 245 2.94 22.62 -3.36
CA PHE A 245 1.92 23.33 -4.16
C PHE A 245 0.77 22.43 -4.59
N LEU A 246 1.06 21.15 -4.85
CA LEU A 246 0.10 20.22 -5.43
C LEU A 246 -0.61 19.34 -4.42
N PHE A 247 -0.02 19.11 -3.25
CA PHE A 247 -0.55 18.15 -2.28
C PHE A 247 -1.78 18.72 -1.53
N PRO A 248 -2.96 18.03 -1.59
CA PRO A 248 -4.20 18.56 -1.02
C PRO A 248 -4.34 18.33 0.49
N GLY A 249 -3.53 17.45 1.10
CA GLY A 249 -3.73 17.01 2.47
C GLY A 249 -4.97 16.13 2.65
N LEU A 250 -5.65 16.28 3.78
CA LEU A 250 -6.94 15.62 4.06
C LEU A 250 -8.10 16.41 3.45
N PRO A 251 -9.28 15.82 3.24
CA PRO A 251 -10.48 16.55 2.80
C PRO A 251 -10.88 17.72 3.71
N THR A 252 -10.43 17.70 4.97
CA THR A 252 -10.64 18.75 5.97
C THR A 252 -9.47 19.74 6.09
N SER A 253 -8.39 19.54 5.33
CA SER A 253 -7.21 20.42 5.31
C SER A 253 -7.50 21.75 4.62
N PRO A 254 -6.66 22.79 4.85
CA PRO A 254 -6.76 24.06 4.13
C PRO A 254 -6.71 23.83 2.61
N LYS A 255 -7.54 24.57 1.89
CA LYS A 255 -7.74 24.45 0.45
C LYS A 255 -6.45 24.66 -0.35
N VAL A 256 -6.30 23.90 -1.42
CA VAL A 256 -5.29 24.08 -2.46
C VAL A 256 -5.89 24.81 -3.67
N TRP A 257 -5.05 25.52 -4.42
CA TRP A 257 -5.47 26.37 -5.55
C TRP A 257 -6.25 25.64 -6.65
N TRP A 258 -6.00 24.37 -6.89
CA TRP A 258 -6.65 23.57 -7.94
C TRP A 258 -7.95 22.88 -7.51
N LEU A 259 -8.28 22.89 -6.20
CA LEU A 259 -9.47 22.26 -5.63
C LEU A 259 -10.52 23.35 -5.31
N THR A 260 -11.73 23.20 -5.81
CA THR A 260 -12.84 24.13 -5.53
C THR A 260 -13.53 23.79 -4.20
N ASP A 261 -14.21 24.77 -3.58
CA ASP A 261 -14.96 24.57 -2.33
C ASP A 261 -16.09 23.53 -2.51
N ALA A 262 -16.73 23.51 -3.69
CA ALA A 262 -17.74 22.52 -4.02
C ALA A 262 -17.16 21.11 -4.10
N GLU A 263 -16.00 20.93 -4.75
CA GLU A 263 -15.30 19.65 -4.85
C GLU A 263 -14.84 19.15 -3.47
N GLN A 264 -14.41 20.06 -2.58
CA GLN A 264 -13.99 19.68 -1.22
C GLN A 264 -15.19 19.27 -0.37
N LYS A 265 -16.31 20.00 -0.43
CA LYS A 265 -17.56 19.63 0.24
C LYS A 265 -18.10 18.29 -0.28
N LEU A 266 -18.04 18.08 -1.60
CA LEU A 266 -18.43 16.81 -2.21
C LEU A 266 -17.58 15.64 -1.71
N ALA A 267 -16.25 15.80 -1.60
CA ALA A 267 -15.37 14.79 -1.04
C ALA A 267 -15.75 14.44 0.42
N GLN A 268 -16.00 15.46 1.25
CA GLN A 268 -16.43 15.25 2.64
C GLN A 268 -17.79 14.55 2.72
N ALA A 269 -18.76 14.93 1.87
CA ALA A 269 -20.08 14.29 1.82
C ALA A 269 -19.95 12.81 1.43
N ARG A 270 -19.17 12.50 0.38
CA ARG A 270 -18.93 11.12 -0.06
C ARG A 270 -18.35 10.22 1.04
N MET A 271 -17.44 10.75 1.85
CA MET A 271 -16.84 9.98 2.96
C MET A 271 -17.81 9.78 4.12
N ARG A 272 -18.71 10.75 4.40
CA ARG A 272 -19.77 10.56 5.39
C ARG A 272 -20.75 9.48 4.96
N ASP A 273 -21.14 9.45 3.68
CA ASP A 273 -22.05 8.45 3.13
C ASP A 273 -21.45 7.04 3.15
N ASP A 274 -20.12 6.92 2.98
CA ASP A 274 -19.42 5.63 3.13
C ASP A 274 -19.33 5.14 4.59
N GLY A 275 -19.89 5.89 5.53
CA GLY A 275 -19.96 5.52 6.94
C GLY A 275 -18.67 5.77 7.72
N VAL A 276 -17.76 6.56 7.18
CA VAL A 276 -16.55 6.98 7.90
C VAL A 276 -16.95 7.86 9.08
N LYS A 277 -16.92 7.29 10.28
CA LYS A 277 -17.18 8.00 11.52
C LYS A 277 -15.96 8.81 11.93
N GLU A 278 -16.19 9.98 12.50
CA GLU A 278 -15.10 10.77 13.10
C GLU A 278 -14.37 9.96 14.16
N SER A 279 -13.03 9.99 14.10
CA SER A 279 -12.18 9.26 15.05
C SER A 279 -12.38 9.82 16.46
N LYS A 280 -12.81 8.97 17.38
CA LYS A 280 -12.90 9.28 18.81
C LYS A 280 -11.52 9.18 19.47
N ARG A 281 -11.35 9.75 20.66
CA ARG A 281 -10.08 9.66 21.39
C ARG A 281 -9.71 8.21 21.72
N ILE A 282 -8.45 7.84 21.47
CA ILE A 282 -7.89 6.55 21.84
C ILE A 282 -7.93 6.39 23.36
N GLY A 283 -8.61 5.36 23.87
CA GLY A 283 -8.78 5.13 25.29
C GLY A 283 -8.63 3.67 25.69
N LYS A 284 -8.45 3.39 26.98
CA LYS A 284 -8.29 2.03 27.54
C LYS A 284 -9.41 1.07 27.14
N ARG A 285 -10.65 1.58 26.97
CA ARG A 285 -11.80 0.77 26.53
C ARG A 285 -11.65 0.24 25.09
N MET A 286 -11.05 1.04 24.20
CA MET A 286 -10.73 0.64 22.83
C MET A 286 -9.69 -0.49 22.82
N LEU A 287 -8.60 -0.34 23.57
CA LEU A 287 -7.57 -1.39 23.66
C LEU A 287 -8.17 -2.73 24.14
N LYS A 288 -9.04 -2.70 25.18
CA LYS A 288 -9.72 -3.92 25.62
C LYS A 288 -10.54 -4.56 24.52
N ARG A 289 -11.29 -3.78 23.72
CA ARG A 289 -12.05 -4.32 22.57
C ARG A 289 -11.14 -4.93 21.53
N VAL A 290 -10.06 -4.24 21.13
CA VAL A 290 -9.11 -4.73 20.12
C VAL A 290 -8.53 -6.08 20.54
N PHE A 291 -7.99 -6.17 21.76
CA PHE A 291 -7.36 -7.41 22.26
C PHE A 291 -8.36 -8.53 22.60
N THR A 292 -9.66 -8.27 22.64
CA THR A 292 -10.68 -9.30 22.86
C THR A 292 -11.14 -9.94 21.54
N HIS A 293 -10.90 -9.29 20.40
CA HIS A 293 -11.40 -9.76 19.11
C HIS A 293 -10.32 -10.50 18.32
N TRP A 294 -10.69 -11.60 17.69
CA TRP A 294 -9.81 -12.44 16.88
C TRP A 294 -9.20 -11.70 15.68
N HIS A 295 -9.88 -10.67 15.17
CA HIS A 295 -9.44 -9.88 14.01
C HIS A 295 -8.04 -9.32 14.18
N PHE A 296 -7.73 -8.78 15.36
CA PHE A 296 -6.44 -8.19 15.67
C PHE A 296 -5.31 -9.23 15.54
N TYR A 297 -5.42 -10.34 16.24
CA TYR A 297 -4.37 -11.37 16.25
C TYR A 297 -4.16 -11.96 14.87
N LEU A 298 -5.25 -12.31 14.19
CA LEU A 298 -5.17 -12.88 12.87
C LEU A 298 -4.55 -11.89 11.87
N ALA A 299 -4.95 -10.62 11.88
CA ALA A 299 -4.41 -9.60 11.00
C ALA A 299 -2.91 -9.40 11.23
N VAL A 300 -2.49 -9.22 12.48
CA VAL A 300 -1.08 -8.97 12.82
C VAL A 300 -0.21 -10.17 12.49
N PHE A 301 -0.56 -11.39 12.93
CA PHE A 301 0.25 -12.56 12.66
C PHE A 301 0.33 -12.90 11.18
N THR A 302 -0.80 -12.85 10.45
CA THR A 302 -0.78 -13.08 8.99
C THR A 302 0.16 -12.11 8.29
N TYR A 303 0.10 -10.83 8.65
CA TYR A 303 0.95 -9.81 8.04
C TYR A 303 2.43 -9.98 8.41
N VAL A 304 2.75 -10.31 9.66
CA VAL A 304 4.13 -10.57 10.10
C VAL A 304 4.77 -11.71 9.29
N PHE A 305 4.09 -12.85 9.19
CA PHE A 305 4.62 -13.97 8.41
C PHE A 305 4.74 -13.63 6.92
N PHE A 306 3.75 -12.95 6.36
CA PHE A 306 3.81 -12.48 4.98
C PHE A 306 4.98 -11.52 4.77
N GLN A 307 5.14 -10.49 5.60
CA GLN A 307 6.19 -9.47 5.48
C GLN A 307 7.58 -10.11 5.45
N CYS A 308 7.83 -11.10 6.31
CA CYS A 308 9.09 -11.85 6.30
C CYS A 308 9.31 -12.58 4.97
N THR A 309 8.27 -13.16 4.36
CA THR A 309 8.40 -13.88 3.08
C THR A 309 8.75 -12.98 1.90
N SER A 310 8.46 -11.69 1.97
CA SER A 310 8.77 -10.73 0.91
C SER A 310 10.27 -10.49 0.71
N TYR A 311 11.11 -10.82 1.71
CA TYR A 311 12.56 -10.61 1.68
C TYR A 311 13.25 -11.33 0.51
N VAL A 312 12.82 -12.54 0.20
CA VAL A 312 13.47 -13.42 -0.79
C VAL A 312 13.39 -12.83 -2.21
N ALA A 313 12.35 -12.09 -2.52
CA ALA A 313 12.16 -11.48 -3.85
C ALA A 313 13.31 -10.53 -4.25
N GLY A 314 13.97 -9.90 -3.27
CA GLY A 314 15.11 -9.01 -3.48
C GLY A 314 16.48 -9.71 -3.58
N GLN A 315 16.57 -11.04 -3.40
CA GLN A 315 17.84 -11.74 -3.29
C GLN A 315 18.40 -12.24 -4.63
N MET A 316 17.66 -12.10 -5.71
CA MET A 316 18.08 -12.53 -7.06
C MET A 316 19.41 -11.88 -7.49
N ALA A 317 19.62 -10.60 -7.18
CA ALA A 317 20.86 -9.90 -7.51
C ALA A 317 22.10 -10.49 -6.83
N LEU A 318 21.97 -10.98 -5.59
CA LEU A 318 23.07 -11.65 -4.88
C LEU A 318 23.39 -13.02 -5.47
N TRP A 319 22.38 -13.77 -5.92
CA TRP A 319 22.58 -15.01 -6.66
C TRP A 319 23.33 -14.75 -7.96
N LEU A 320 22.90 -13.77 -8.77
CA LEU A 320 23.58 -13.41 -10.03
C LEU A 320 25.01 -12.91 -9.79
N LYS A 321 25.26 -12.13 -8.74
CA LYS A 321 26.62 -11.69 -8.35
C LYS A 321 27.51 -12.90 -8.04
N HIS A 322 26.99 -13.89 -7.35
CA HIS A 322 27.73 -15.13 -7.05
C HIS A 322 28.05 -15.94 -8.30
N GLU A 323 27.08 -16.13 -9.21
CA GLU A 323 27.28 -16.81 -10.49
C GLU A 323 28.30 -16.07 -11.36
N ALA A 324 28.25 -14.73 -11.39
CA ALA A 324 29.23 -13.89 -12.09
C ALA A 324 30.65 -14.07 -11.52
N THR A 325 30.79 -14.19 -10.21
CA THR A 325 32.09 -14.38 -9.55
C THR A 325 32.67 -15.75 -9.84
N LEU A 326 31.84 -16.81 -9.92
CA LEU A 326 32.30 -18.19 -10.16
C LEU A 326 32.56 -18.48 -11.64
N HIS A 327 31.67 -18.01 -12.51
CA HIS A 327 31.64 -18.43 -13.92
C HIS A 327 31.90 -17.30 -14.92
N GLY A 328 31.97 -16.04 -14.45
CA GLY A 328 32.14 -14.87 -15.33
C GLY A 328 30.97 -14.62 -16.29
N THR A 329 29.77 -15.17 -15.99
CA THR A 329 28.63 -15.24 -16.91
C THR A 329 27.83 -13.96 -17.01
N TYR A 330 27.92 -13.06 -16.01
CA TYR A 330 27.10 -11.84 -15.94
C TYR A 330 27.96 -10.60 -15.71
N THR A 331 27.63 -9.53 -16.41
CA THR A 331 28.20 -8.19 -16.21
C THR A 331 27.48 -7.47 -15.05
N VAL A 332 28.11 -6.44 -14.47
CA VAL A 332 27.51 -5.61 -13.41
C VAL A 332 26.18 -4.98 -13.88
N ALA A 333 26.09 -4.60 -15.15
CA ALA A 333 24.85 -4.07 -15.72
C ALA A 333 23.73 -5.12 -15.73
N GLU A 334 24.02 -6.35 -16.15
CA GLU A 334 23.07 -7.45 -16.18
C GLU A 334 22.60 -7.85 -14.78
N ILE A 335 23.50 -7.85 -13.77
CA ILE A 335 23.14 -8.11 -12.36
C ILE A 335 22.12 -7.09 -11.83
N ASN A 336 22.11 -5.87 -12.33
CA ASN A 336 21.12 -4.85 -11.96
C ASN A 336 19.84 -4.90 -12.82
N VAL A 337 19.95 -5.26 -14.10
CA VAL A 337 18.80 -5.25 -15.03
C VAL A 337 17.96 -6.52 -14.90
N ILE A 338 18.57 -7.72 -14.82
CA ILE A 338 17.82 -8.99 -14.80
C ILE A 338 16.82 -9.06 -13.65
N PRO A 339 17.11 -8.66 -12.39
CA PRO A 339 16.14 -8.67 -11.30
C PRO A 339 14.95 -7.72 -11.49
N THR A 340 15.03 -6.75 -12.41
CA THR A 340 13.89 -5.87 -12.71
C THR A 340 12.70 -6.62 -13.29
N GLY A 341 12.93 -7.82 -13.84
CA GLY A 341 11.87 -8.73 -14.25
C GLY A 341 10.94 -9.16 -13.11
N VAL A 342 11.45 -9.25 -11.87
CA VAL A 342 10.63 -9.50 -10.67
C VAL A 342 9.66 -8.34 -10.45
N GLN A 343 10.14 -7.09 -10.56
CA GLN A 343 9.29 -5.90 -10.44
C GLN A 343 8.28 -5.80 -11.59
N ALA A 344 8.66 -6.16 -12.81
CA ALA A 344 7.73 -6.18 -13.95
C ALA A 344 6.57 -7.15 -13.71
N ILE A 345 6.86 -8.36 -13.21
CA ILE A 345 5.81 -9.32 -12.81
C ILE A 345 4.97 -8.79 -11.66
N SER A 346 5.59 -8.15 -10.65
CA SER A 346 4.89 -7.51 -9.54
C SER A 346 3.89 -6.45 -10.01
N ILE A 347 4.25 -5.64 -11.00
CA ILE A 347 3.38 -4.62 -11.59
C ILE A 347 2.15 -5.28 -12.24
N VAL A 348 2.38 -6.22 -13.14
CA VAL A 348 1.29 -6.90 -13.86
C VAL A 348 0.40 -7.67 -12.89
N ALA A 349 1.01 -8.46 -12.01
CA ALA A 349 0.30 -9.29 -11.05
C ALA A 349 -0.50 -8.44 -10.04
N GLY A 350 0.07 -7.32 -9.56
CA GLY A 350 -0.61 -6.40 -8.64
C GLY A 350 -1.89 -5.81 -9.24
N VAL A 351 -1.84 -5.32 -10.49
CA VAL A 351 -3.02 -4.78 -11.20
C VAL A 351 -4.04 -5.89 -11.48
N VAL A 352 -3.58 -7.04 -11.98
CA VAL A 352 -4.48 -8.15 -12.33
C VAL A 352 -5.14 -8.73 -11.08
N ALA A 353 -4.39 -9.04 -10.02
CA ALA A 353 -4.93 -9.66 -8.82
C ALA A 353 -5.93 -8.74 -8.09
N THR A 354 -5.62 -7.44 -7.94
CA THR A 354 -6.55 -6.49 -7.32
C THR A 354 -7.83 -6.29 -8.14
N SER A 355 -7.73 -6.35 -9.47
CA SER A 355 -8.89 -6.29 -10.36
C SER A 355 -9.71 -7.58 -10.31
N LEU A 356 -9.06 -8.75 -10.24
CA LEU A 356 -9.74 -10.03 -10.09
C LEU A 356 -10.50 -10.14 -8.76
N CYS A 357 -10.02 -9.53 -7.69
CA CYS A 357 -10.74 -9.46 -6.41
C CYS A 357 -12.07 -8.69 -6.47
N MET A 358 -12.30 -7.91 -7.52
CA MET A 358 -13.60 -7.25 -7.77
C MET A 358 -14.62 -8.19 -8.44
N ILE A 359 -14.16 -9.28 -9.03
CA ILE A 359 -14.97 -10.21 -9.83
C ILE A 359 -15.09 -11.55 -9.11
N TYR A 360 -13.97 -12.06 -8.61
CA TYR A 360 -13.88 -13.35 -7.95
C TYR A 360 -13.76 -13.17 -6.43
N PRO A 361 -14.17 -14.18 -5.64
CA PRO A 361 -14.01 -14.12 -4.19
C PRO A 361 -12.53 -14.03 -3.82
N ILE A 362 -12.22 -13.11 -2.90
CA ILE A 362 -10.84 -12.79 -2.47
C ILE A 362 -10.04 -14.06 -2.08
N TRP A 363 -10.71 -15.02 -1.42
CA TRP A 363 -10.05 -16.27 -1.02
C TRP A 363 -9.53 -17.08 -2.19
N ALA A 364 -10.26 -17.12 -3.33
CA ALA A 364 -9.85 -17.89 -4.51
C ALA A 364 -8.62 -17.26 -5.18
N VAL A 365 -8.62 -15.92 -5.36
CA VAL A 365 -7.48 -15.19 -5.91
C VAL A 365 -6.24 -15.39 -5.03
N MET A 366 -6.41 -15.30 -3.71
CA MET A 366 -5.30 -15.47 -2.77
C MET A 366 -4.78 -16.91 -2.70
N CYS A 367 -5.63 -17.93 -2.90
CA CYS A 367 -5.19 -19.32 -3.02
C CYS A 367 -4.28 -19.54 -4.22
N VAL A 368 -4.63 -18.97 -5.37
CA VAL A 368 -3.79 -19.07 -6.58
C VAL A 368 -2.44 -18.39 -6.34
N VAL A 369 -2.44 -17.17 -5.82
CA VAL A 369 -1.21 -16.43 -5.51
C VAL A 369 -0.33 -17.19 -4.51
N ALA A 370 -0.92 -17.66 -3.40
CA ALA A 370 -0.20 -18.41 -2.38
C ALA A 370 0.36 -19.74 -2.91
N GLY A 371 -0.40 -20.46 -3.74
CA GLY A 371 0.04 -21.71 -4.37
C GLY A 371 1.26 -21.50 -5.27
N ILE A 372 1.26 -20.45 -6.10
CA ILE A 372 2.40 -20.12 -6.97
C ILE A 372 3.62 -19.71 -6.12
N LEU A 373 3.43 -18.89 -5.08
CA LEU A 373 4.50 -18.49 -4.18
C LEU A 373 5.09 -19.68 -3.41
N PHE A 374 4.24 -20.60 -2.96
CA PHE A 374 4.67 -21.83 -2.31
C PHE A 374 5.52 -22.69 -3.25
N PHE A 375 5.05 -22.91 -4.49
CA PHE A 375 5.79 -23.64 -5.51
C PHE A 375 7.16 -22.99 -5.79
N ALA A 376 7.20 -21.67 -6.00
CA ALA A 376 8.44 -20.94 -6.24
C ALA A 376 9.46 -21.12 -5.09
N ASN A 377 9.00 -21.02 -3.84
CA ASN A 377 9.87 -21.22 -2.68
C ASN A 377 10.36 -22.68 -2.55
N VAL A 378 9.54 -23.67 -2.89
CA VAL A 378 9.95 -25.08 -2.92
C VAL A 378 11.03 -25.31 -3.99
N CYS A 379 10.89 -24.72 -5.18
CA CYS A 379 11.91 -24.78 -6.22
C CYS A 379 13.25 -24.23 -5.75
N LEU A 380 13.26 -23.07 -5.09
CA LEU A 380 14.48 -22.47 -4.53
C LEU A 380 15.05 -23.25 -3.33
N LEU A 381 14.21 -23.96 -2.59
CA LEU A 381 14.63 -24.84 -1.50
C LEU A 381 15.37 -26.08 -2.03
N ILE A 382 14.87 -26.69 -3.11
CA ILE A 382 15.50 -27.87 -3.73
C ILE A 382 16.86 -27.49 -4.33
N TRP A 383 16.99 -26.31 -4.87
CA TRP A 383 18.17 -25.67 -5.46
C TRP A 383 18.74 -26.38 -6.71
N ASP A 384 18.89 -27.70 -6.71
CA ASP A 384 19.44 -28.45 -7.84
C ASP A 384 18.39 -28.63 -8.95
N ILE A 385 17.99 -27.50 -9.55
CA ILE A 385 16.99 -27.40 -10.60
C ILE A 385 17.62 -26.73 -11.84
N PRO A 386 17.05 -26.90 -13.04
CA PRO A 386 17.54 -26.22 -14.24
C PRO A 386 17.55 -24.70 -14.08
N THR A 387 18.58 -24.03 -14.64
CA THR A 387 18.76 -22.57 -14.55
C THR A 387 17.50 -21.79 -14.97
N GLY A 388 16.80 -22.25 -16.03
CA GLY A 388 15.54 -21.64 -16.45
C GLY A 388 14.45 -21.68 -15.39
N LEU A 389 14.38 -22.76 -14.59
CA LEU A 389 13.43 -22.86 -13.48
C LEU A 389 13.84 -22.01 -12.28
N HIS A 390 15.15 -21.78 -12.06
CA HIS A 390 15.65 -20.81 -11.08
C HIS A 390 15.15 -19.39 -11.41
N PHE A 391 15.32 -18.95 -12.66
CA PHE A 391 14.79 -17.66 -13.12
C PHE A 391 13.27 -17.59 -12.96
N ALA A 392 12.54 -18.61 -13.39
CA ALA A 392 11.10 -18.67 -13.25
C ALA A 392 10.66 -18.57 -11.78
N ALA A 393 11.33 -19.30 -10.87
CA ALA A 393 11.04 -19.28 -9.44
C ALA A 393 11.26 -17.87 -8.84
N TYR A 394 12.39 -17.21 -9.13
CA TYR A 394 12.62 -15.83 -8.68
C TYR A 394 11.59 -14.85 -9.25
N TYR A 395 11.23 -14.97 -10.52
CA TYR A 395 10.24 -14.10 -11.14
C TYR A 395 8.84 -14.31 -10.56
N MET A 396 8.45 -15.55 -10.25
CA MET A 396 7.19 -15.85 -9.57
C MET A 396 7.10 -15.22 -8.17
N LEU A 397 8.22 -14.97 -7.48
CA LEU A 397 8.22 -14.24 -6.21
C LEU A 397 7.71 -12.80 -6.35
N GLY A 398 7.66 -12.25 -7.55
CA GLY A 398 7.01 -10.96 -7.82
C GLY A 398 5.54 -10.92 -7.41
N LEU A 399 4.85 -12.09 -7.35
CA LEU A 399 3.46 -12.17 -6.88
C LEU A 399 3.28 -11.79 -5.40
N THR A 400 4.35 -11.69 -4.61
CA THR A 400 4.26 -11.17 -3.23
C THR A 400 3.63 -9.78 -3.18
N SER A 401 3.83 -8.95 -4.21
CA SER A 401 3.24 -7.62 -4.31
C SER A 401 1.71 -7.60 -4.36
N CYS A 402 1.06 -8.74 -4.65
CA CYS A 402 -0.40 -8.83 -4.69
C CYS A 402 -1.04 -8.85 -3.30
N PHE A 403 -0.31 -9.32 -2.27
CA PHE A 403 -0.88 -9.57 -0.95
C PHE A 403 -1.33 -8.28 -0.26
N THR A 404 -0.44 -7.33 -0.11
CA THR A 404 -0.69 -6.11 0.68
C THR A 404 -1.88 -5.29 0.16
N PRO A 405 -2.01 -4.98 -1.16
CA PRO A 405 -3.14 -4.22 -1.68
C PRO A 405 -4.48 -4.97 -1.62
N ILE A 406 -4.47 -6.28 -1.36
CA ILE A 406 -5.68 -7.07 -1.15
C ILE A 406 -5.97 -7.22 0.35
N PHE A 407 -4.97 -7.52 1.15
CA PHE A 407 -5.13 -7.84 2.56
C PHE A 407 -5.55 -6.65 3.43
N PHE A 408 -4.92 -5.47 3.23
CA PHE A 408 -5.29 -4.27 3.99
C PHE A 408 -6.74 -3.81 3.76
N PRO A 409 -7.21 -3.64 2.51
CA PRO A 409 -8.61 -3.34 2.27
C PRO A 409 -9.56 -4.39 2.84
N TRP A 410 -9.21 -5.68 2.75
CA TRP A 410 -10.03 -6.75 3.33
C TRP A 410 -10.16 -6.63 4.85
N ILE A 411 -9.07 -6.39 5.58
CA ILE A 411 -9.11 -6.14 7.03
C ILE A 411 -9.93 -4.89 7.35
N ASN A 412 -9.75 -3.82 6.58
CA ASN A 412 -10.52 -2.59 6.75
C ASN A 412 -12.02 -2.81 6.55
N MET A 413 -12.41 -3.67 5.61
CA MET A 413 -13.80 -4.04 5.35
C MET A 413 -14.42 -4.86 6.51
N ILE A 414 -13.65 -5.81 7.06
CA ILE A 414 -14.13 -6.64 8.18
C ILE A 414 -14.31 -5.81 9.47
N MET A 415 -13.47 -4.79 9.67
CA MET A 415 -13.46 -3.96 10.88
C MET A 415 -14.16 -2.60 10.66
N LYS A 416 -15.03 -2.47 9.66
CA LYS A 416 -15.67 -1.19 9.32
C LYS A 416 -16.51 -0.59 10.45
N ASP A 417 -17.02 -1.41 11.36
CA ASP A 417 -17.89 -0.98 12.47
C ASP A 417 -17.12 -0.29 13.61
N ASP A 418 -15.79 -0.48 13.70
CA ASP A 418 -14.95 0.12 14.75
C ASP A 418 -13.69 0.76 14.13
N ASN A 419 -13.82 2.03 13.72
CA ASN A 419 -12.75 2.79 13.07
C ASN A 419 -11.47 2.90 13.92
N GLU A 420 -11.61 2.99 15.24
CA GLU A 420 -10.47 3.10 16.16
C GLU A 420 -9.71 1.78 16.24
N ALA A 421 -10.44 0.67 16.39
CA ALA A 421 -9.85 -0.67 16.40
C ALA A 421 -9.20 -1.00 15.05
N ARG A 422 -9.82 -0.59 13.94
CA ARG A 422 -9.30 -0.73 12.59
C ARG A 422 -7.98 0.01 12.42
N ALA A 423 -7.92 1.30 12.79
CA ALA A 423 -6.71 2.12 12.70
C ALA A 423 -5.58 1.54 13.55
N PHE A 424 -5.88 1.16 14.79
CA PHE A 424 -4.90 0.54 15.69
C PHE A 424 -4.38 -0.80 15.14
N THR A 425 -5.27 -1.65 14.62
CA THR A 425 -4.90 -2.95 14.05
C THR A 425 -4.01 -2.77 12.82
N THR A 426 -4.37 -1.84 11.93
CA THR A 426 -3.57 -1.53 10.72
C THR A 426 -2.17 -1.02 11.10
N GLY A 427 -2.07 -0.12 12.08
CA GLY A 427 -0.79 0.34 12.60
C GLY A 427 0.03 -0.80 13.23
N ALA A 428 -0.61 -1.64 14.06
CA ALA A 428 0.05 -2.78 14.69
C ALA A 428 0.55 -3.81 13.66
N MET A 429 -0.20 -4.07 12.58
CA MET A 429 0.25 -4.92 11.47
C MET A 429 1.57 -4.41 10.89
N MET A 430 1.60 -3.12 10.52
CA MET A 430 2.81 -2.49 9.95
C MET A 430 3.97 -2.54 10.92
N THR A 431 3.79 -2.03 12.14
CA THR A 431 4.84 -1.97 13.16
C THR A 431 5.39 -3.36 13.48
N CYS A 432 4.54 -4.34 13.79
CA CYS A 432 4.99 -5.71 14.06
C CYS A 432 5.66 -6.35 12.84
N GLY A 433 5.10 -6.15 11.64
CA GLY A 433 5.69 -6.65 10.40
C GLY A 433 7.12 -6.16 10.20
N TRP A 434 7.37 -4.86 10.36
CA TRP A 434 8.70 -4.28 10.22
C TRP A 434 9.67 -4.65 11.35
N ILE A 435 9.19 -4.83 12.59
CA ILE A 435 10.02 -5.34 13.70
C ILE A 435 10.60 -6.71 13.34
N PHE A 436 9.75 -7.67 13.00
CA PHE A 436 10.21 -9.01 12.65
C PHE A 436 11.05 -9.02 11.37
N PHE A 437 10.67 -8.25 10.36
CA PHE A 437 11.43 -8.11 9.12
C PHE A 437 12.85 -7.57 9.36
N SER A 438 13.07 -6.71 10.35
CA SER A 438 14.39 -6.14 10.65
C SER A 438 15.40 -7.20 11.12
N PHE A 439 14.95 -8.20 11.84
CA PHE A 439 15.81 -9.28 12.36
C PHE A 439 15.85 -10.50 11.44
N TYR A 440 14.86 -10.64 10.57
CA TYR A 440 14.70 -11.81 9.71
C TYR A 440 15.93 -12.07 8.81
N PRO A 441 16.49 -11.09 8.08
CA PRO A 441 17.66 -11.30 7.25
C PRO A 441 18.89 -11.76 8.03
N ILE A 442 19.09 -11.21 9.23
CA ILE A 442 20.25 -11.49 10.06
C ILE A 442 20.23 -12.95 10.55
N THR A 443 19.05 -13.44 10.93
CA THR A 443 18.88 -14.75 11.57
C THR A 443 18.64 -15.89 10.60
N VAL A 444 17.97 -15.60 9.48
CA VAL A 444 17.43 -16.62 8.55
C VAL A 444 18.18 -16.64 7.22
N PHE A 445 18.69 -15.49 6.74
CA PHE A 445 19.42 -15.36 5.48
C PHE A 445 20.83 -14.78 5.68
N PRO A 446 21.71 -15.44 6.45
CA PRO A 446 23.07 -14.95 6.65
C PRO A 446 23.81 -14.92 5.30
N LYS A 447 24.53 -13.85 5.04
CA LYS A 447 25.23 -13.61 3.76
C LYS A 447 26.28 -14.68 3.44
N LEU A 448 26.89 -15.29 4.48
CA LEU A 448 27.88 -16.36 4.33
C LEU A 448 27.32 -17.63 3.65
N GLU A 449 26.02 -17.86 3.74
CA GLU A 449 25.35 -19.00 3.10
C GLU A 449 24.84 -18.69 1.69
N ALA A 450 25.06 -17.45 1.21
CA ALA A 450 24.63 -17.05 -0.15
C ALA A 450 25.34 -17.90 -1.20
N PRO A 451 24.65 -18.29 -2.26
CA PRO A 451 23.23 -18.11 -2.56
C PRO A 451 22.32 -19.26 -2.08
N LYS A 452 22.88 -20.34 -1.54
CA LYS A 452 22.17 -21.59 -1.20
C LYS A 452 21.55 -21.56 0.20
N TRP A 453 20.89 -20.49 0.62
CA TRP A 453 20.28 -20.35 1.96
C TRP A 453 19.24 -21.44 2.28
N ARG A 454 19.70 -22.69 2.48
CA ARG A 454 18.81 -23.83 2.74
C ARG A 454 17.90 -23.60 3.94
N LYS A 455 18.46 -23.07 5.04
CA LYS A 455 17.69 -22.66 6.23
C LYS A 455 16.69 -21.56 5.87
N GLY A 456 17.14 -20.55 5.12
CA GLY A 456 16.31 -19.42 4.70
C GLY A 456 15.09 -19.84 3.89
N PHE A 457 15.29 -20.62 2.85
CA PHE A 457 14.20 -21.11 2.00
C PHE A 457 13.27 -22.07 2.74
N THR A 458 13.76 -22.90 3.68
CA THR A 458 12.91 -23.76 4.52
C THR A 458 11.97 -22.92 5.39
N VAL A 459 12.50 -21.93 6.11
CA VAL A 459 11.71 -21.04 6.96
C VAL A 459 10.71 -20.23 6.10
N ASN A 460 11.17 -19.71 4.96
CA ASN A 460 10.34 -18.93 4.07
C ASN A 460 9.15 -19.73 3.51
N THR A 461 9.39 -20.97 3.06
CA THR A 461 8.33 -21.87 2.57
C THR A 461 7.32 -22.18 3.69
N THR A 462 7.80 -22.41 4.91
CA THR A 462 6.95 -22.62 6.09
C THR A 462 6.10 -21.37 6.38
N PHE A 463 6.68 -20.17 6.30
CA PHE A 463 5.95 -18.93 6.53
C PHE A 463 4.88 -18.66 5.46
N VAL A 464 5.15 -19.01 4.19
CA VAL A 464 4.12 -18.98 3.14
C VAL A 464 2.94 -19.87 3.50
N ALA A 465 3.18 -21.10 3.94
CA ALA A 465 2.12 -22.01 4.35
C ALA A 465 1.34 -21.49 5.57
N ILE A 466 2.04 -20.90 6.56
CA ILE A 466 1.42 -20.33 7.76
C ILE A 466 0.51 -19.15 7.40
N TRP A 467 1.00 -18.12 6.71
CA TRP A 467 0.16 -16.96 6.40
C TRP A 467 -1.00 -17.31 5.48
N TRP A 468 -0.82 -18.26 4.56
CA TRP A 468 -1.91 -18.78 3.73
C TRP A 468 -2.99 -19.44 4.58
N THR A 469 -2.60 -20.34 5.50
CA THR A 469 -3.54 -21.01 6.42
C THR A 469 -4.26 -20.02 7.33
N LEU A 470 -3.54 -19.02 7.89
CA LEU A 470 -4.14 -17.97 8.71
C LEU A 470 -5.13 -17.12 7.93
N PHE A 471 -4.81 -16.77 6.68
CA PHE A 471 -5.72 -16.05 5.81
C PHE A 471 -7.00 -16.84 5.55
N MET A 472 -6.91 -18.14 5.25
CA MET A 472 -8.07 -19.01 5.05
C MET A 472 -8.89 -19.17 6.32
N LEU A 473 -8.24 -19.28 7.47
CA LEU A 473 -8.91 -19.28 8.78
C LEU A 473 -9.69 -17.98 8.99
N GLY A 474 -9.10 -16.83 8.62
CA GLY A 474 -9.78 -15.53 8.70
C GLY A 474 -11.02 -15.45 7.83
N GLN A 475 -10.95 -15.95 6.60
CA GLN A 475 -12.11 -16.05 5.70
C GLN A 475 -13.21 -16.94 6.29
N TYR A 476 -12.85 -18.07 6.88
CA TYR A 476 -13.80 -18.97 7.54
C TYR A 476 -14.46 -18.30 8.76
N LEU A 477 -13.67 -17.67 9.64
CA LEU A 477 -14.20 -16.99 10.83
C LEU A 477 -15.11 -15.83 10.45
N TRP A 478 -14.75 -15.05 9.44
CA TRP A 478 -15.58 -13.96 8.94
C TRP A 478 -16.92 -14.45 8.42
N ARG A 479 -16.93 -15.47 7.54
CA ARG A 479 -18.18 -16.10 7.05
C ARG A 479 -19.03 -16.67 8.18
N ARG A 480 -18.40 -17.31 9.16
CA ARG A 480 -19.11 -17.82 10.36
C ARG A 480 -19.78 -16.69 11.14
N ASP A 481 -19.09 -15.57 11.33
CA ASP A 481 -19.60 -14.45 12.11
C ASP A 481 -20.71 -13.68 11.35
N ILE A 482 -20.66 -13.60 10.02
CA ILE A 482 -21.78 -13.14 9.18
C ILE A 482 -23.01 -14.06 9.37
N LYS A 483 -22.83 -15.38 9.26
CA LYS A 483 -23.93 -16.34 9.47
C LYS A 483 -24.55 -16.25 10.86
N LYS A 484 -23.79 -15.86 11.88
CA LYS A 484 -24.27 -15.62 13.26
C LYS A 484 -24.92 -14.24 13.46
N GLY A 485 -25.03 -13.40 12.42
CA GLY A 485 -25.64 -12.08 12.49
C GLY A 485 -24.89 -11.08 13.37
N LYS A 486 -23.59 -11.28 13.63
CA LYS A 486 -22.79 -10.36 14.43
C LYS A 486 -22.57 -9.00 13.76
N TYR A 487 -22.61 -8.95 12.43
CA TYR A 487 -22.52 -7.74 11.65
C TYR A 487 -23.94 -7.31 11.27
N LYS A 488 -24.36 -6.11 11.69
CA LYS A 488 -25.58 -5.51 11.17
C LYS A 488 -25.34 -5.23 9.69
N THR A 489 -25.94 -6.03 8.83
CA THR A 489 -25.99 -5.77 7.39
C THR A 489 -26.78 -4.49 7.20
N THR A 490 -26.12 -3.39 6.86
CA THR A 490 -26.80 -2.27 6.21
C THR A 490 -27.31 -2.82 4.88
N GLU A 491 -28.49 -2.45 4.43
CA GLU A 491 -29.16 -3.00 3.23
C GLU A 491 -28.29 -3.00 1.96
N THR A 492 -27.18 -2.25 1.96
CA THR A 492 -26.18 -2.18 0.90
C THR A 492 -25.26 -3.43 0.80
N ASP A 493 -25.13 -4.22 1.86
CA ASP A 493 -24.30 -5.45 1.88
C ASP A 493 -25.11 -6.73 1.54
N SER A 494 -26.42 -6.61 1.33
CA SER A 494 -27.27 -7.74 0.99
C SER A 494 -26.94 -8.37 -0.37
N SER A 495 -26.31 -7.63 -1.30
CA SER A 495 -25.88 -8.16 -2.58
C SER A 495 -24.73 -9.18 -2.45
N SER A 496 -23.75 -8.92 -1.57
CA SER A 496 -22.64 -9.85 -1.34
C SER A 496 -23.05 -11.08 -0.50
N VAL A 497 -24.16 -10.99 0.24
CA VAL A 497 -24.70 -12.11 1.02
C VAL A 497 -25.69 -12.94 0.19
N GLN A 498 -26.36 -12.33 -0.81
CA GLN A 498 -27.22 -13.05 -1.75
C GLN A 498 -26.40 -13.92 -2.72
N ASP A 499 -25.20 -13.49 -3.12
CA ASP A 499 -24.30 -14.34 -3.92
C ASP A 499 -23.88 -15.62 -3.16
N ILE A 500 -23.79 -15.57 -1.82
CA ILE A 500 -23.51 -16.74 -0.98
C ILE A 500 -24.74 -17.65 -0.84
N LYS A 501 -25.96 -17.10 -0.96
CA LYS A 501 -27.20 -17.90 -0.97
C LYS A 501 -27.59 -18.39 -2.37
N GLY A 502 -27.13 -17.72 -3.42
CA GLY A 502 -27.39 -18.10 -4.81
C GLY A 502 -26.71 -19.41 -5.22
N ASP A 503 -25.52 -19.69 -4.68
CA ASP A 503 -24.79 -20.94 -4.99
C ASP A 503 -25.44 -22.19 -4.33
N ASP A 504 -26.16 -22.03 -3.22
CA ASP A 504 -26.87 -23.15 -2.57
C ASP A 504 -28.28 -23.41 -3.14
N MET A 505 -28.84 -22.48 -3.95
CA MET A 505 -30.21 -22.64 -4.51
C MET A 505 -30.26 -23.02 -5.99
N MET A 506 -29.15 -23.16 -6.68
CA MET A 506 -29.13 -23.58 -8.09
C MET A 506 -29.29 -25.10 -8.30
N HIS A 507 -29.57 -25.84 -7.24
CA HIS A 507 -29.82 -27.30 -7.31
C HIS A 507 -31.24 -27.75 -6.95
N VAL A 508 -32.23 -26.85 -6.72
CA VAL A 508 -33.57 -27.26 -6.27
C VAL A 508 -34.72 -26.80 -7.17
N GLU A 509 -34.53 -26.00 -8.20
CA GLU A 509 -35.64 -25.56 -9.08
C GLU A 509 -35.48 -26.02 -10.55
N VAL A 510 -35.38 -27.31 -10.77
CA VAL A 510 -35.61 -27.95 -12.09
C VAL A 510 -36.63 -29.12 -11.99
N SER A 511 -37.53 -29.11 -11.01
CA SER A 511 -38.59 -30.10 -10.99
C SER A 511 -39.90 -29.57 -10.38
N SER A 512 -40.59 -28.65 -11.05
CA SER A 512 -42.06 -28.58 -10.96
C SER A 512 -42.62 -27.50 -11.90
N GLU A 513 -42.62 -27.75 -13.17
CA GLU A 513 -43.49 -27.07 -14.12
C GLU A 513 -43.88 -28.03 -15.25
N LYS A 514 -44.62 -29.06 -14.88
CA LYS A 514 -45.54 -29.80 -15.76
C LYS A 514 -46.69 -30.27 -14.88
N ASP A 515 -47.82 -29.71 -15.14
CA ASP A 515 -49.18 -30.19 -14.97
C ASP A 515 -50.09 -29.08 -14.43
N THR A 516 -50.68 -28.35 -15.35
CA THR A 516 -52.12 -28.05 -15.33
C THR A 516 -52.53 -27.29 -16.59
N LYS A 517 -53.00 -28.03 -17.57
CA LYS A 517 -53.97 -27.56 -18.57
C LYS A 517 -54.93 -28.72 -18.82
N VAL A 518 -56.10 -28.63 -18.28
CA VAL A 518 -57.41 -28.89 -18.92
C VAL A 518 -58.40 -27.90 -18.34
#